data_bb5574c57d7dfba34c008e527f3d9397
#
_entry.id   bb5574c57d7dfba34c008e527f3d9397
#
_cell.length_a   1.000
_cell.length_b   1.000
_cell.length_c   1.000
_cell.angle_alpha   90.00
_cell.angle_beta   90.00
_cell.angle_gamma   90.00
#
_symmetry.space_group_name_H-M   'P 1'
#
loop_
_entity.id
_entity.type
_entity.pdbx_description
1 polymer ?
#
loop_
_entity_poly.entity_id
_entity_poly.type
_entity_poly.pdbx_seq_one_letter_code
_entity_poly.pdbx_strand_id
1 'polypeptide(L)'
;GQDWTTVGNYGSFAILTMKDIDKNSEIYTRVKNSVISQADLFLKTTTSTPYGVAITKFNWGSNMTVANAGVLLGVAYDLTNDSKYLDAAESNLNYLLGKNPNGVCFVTGYGTVSPQNPHHRPSMVAGQAMKGMLVGGVNSAKEDSAAKAYLSNSPAAKCYIDHSESYSTNEITIYWNSPLTYLLSLTETEKTEIKGDINSDGERNTADLVLLQHYILGKSDLTEKQTEIADINKDGFINCFDIIILKRMLLNQ
;
A
#
# COMPACT_ATOMS: atom_id res chain seq x y z
N GLY A 1 -7.56 0.07 19.42
CA GLY A 1 -8.02 -0.51 18.15
C GLY A 1 -8.52 0.55 17.19
N GLN A 2 -8.59 0.18 15.94
CA GLN A 2 -9.19 0.97 14.88
C GLN A 2 -10.11 0.03 14.10
N ASP A 3 -11.38 0.07 14.43
CA ASP A 3 -12.44 -0.64 13.74
C ASP A 3 -13.71 0.22 13.75
N TRP A 4 -14.83 -0.29 13.28
CA TRP A 4 -16.09 0.45 13.24
C TRP A 4 -16.65 0.82 14.62
N THR A 5 -16.17 0.19 15.69
CA THR A 5 -16.58 0.46 17.06
C THR A 5 -15.54 1.26 17.85
N THR A 6 -14.28 1.31 17.39
CA THR A 6 -13.18 1.91 18.13
C THR A 6 -12.36 2.86 17.27
N VAL A 7 -12.24 4.11 17.70
CA VAL A 7 -11.49 5.17 17.02
C VAL A 7 -10.34 5.72 17.87
N GLY A 8 -9.93 4.97 18.91
CA GLY A 8 -9.00 5.45 19.94
C GLY A 8 -7.65 5.92 19.43
N ASN A 9 -7.10 5.30 18.40
CA ASN A 9 -5.80 5.67 17.89
C ASN A 9 -5.81 6.99 17.08
N TYR A 10 -6.95 7.46 16.57
CA TYR A 10 -6.99 8.74 15.85
C TYR A 10 -6.62 9.93 16.75
N GLY A 11 -7.03 9.91 18.02
CA GLY A 11 -6.60 10.90 19.01
C GLY A 11 -5.08 10.84 19.27
N SER A 12 -4.53 9.63 19.34
CA SER A 12 -3.09 9.43 19.48
C SER A 12 -2.33 9.96 18.27
N PHE A 13 -2.79 9.67 17.06
CA PHE A 13 -2.16 10.17 15.83
C PHE A 13 -2.27 11.69 15.74
N ALA A 14 -3.41 12.29 16.10
CA ALA A 14 -3.57 13.73 16.13
C ALA A 14 -2.53 14.39 17.06
N ILE A 15 -2.33 13.85 18.27
CA ILE A 15 -1.32 14.35 19.21
C ILE A 15 0.10 14.22 18.61
N LEU A 16 0.44 13.08 18.02
CA LEU A 16 1.77 12.82 17.49
C LEU A 16 2.12 13.64 16.24
N THR A 17 1.11 14.11 15.50
CA THR A 17 1.28 14.90 14.28
C THR A 17 1.06 16.40 14.46
N MET A 18 0.68 16.87 15.66
CA MET A 18 0.54 18.31 15.94
C MET A 18 1.88 19.03 15.76
N LYS A 19 1.88 20.09 14.94
CA LYS A 19 3.11 20.86 14.62
C LYS A 19 3.74 21.54 15.82
N ASP A 20 2.91 22.08 16.72
CA ASP A 20 3.33 22.92 17.83
C ASP A 20 3.33 22.19 19.18
N ILE A 21 3.26 20.85 19.18
CA ILE A 21 3.28 20.08 20.42
C ILE A 21 4.69 20.07 21.02
N ASP A 22 4.77 20.28 22.33
CA ASP A 22 6.02 20.02 23.05
C ASP A 22 6.29 18.51 23.09
N LYS A 23 7.27 18.06 22.31
CA LYS A 23 7.68 16.65 22.25
C LYS A 23 8.31 16.13 23.54
N ASN A 24 8.65 17.01 24.50
CA ASN A 24 9.13 16.66 25.83
C ASN A 24 7.98 16.57 26.85
N SER A 25 6.74 16.93 26.48
CA SER A 25 5.59 16.86 27.36
C SER A 25 5.28 15.43 27.78
N GLU A 26 4.76 15.27 28.97
CA GLU A 26 4.32 13.97 29.50
C GLU A 26 3.26 13.31 28.59
N ILE A 27 2.32 14.11 28.07
CA ILE A 27 1.27 13.60 27.18
C ILE A 27 1.84 13.03 25.88
N TYR A 28 2.78 13.75 25.22
CA TYR A 28 3.43 13.28 24.00
C TYR A 28 4.21 11.99 24.25
N THR A 29 5.03 11.96 25.31
CA THR A 29 5.84 10.79 25.68
C THR A 29 4.97 9.57 25.96
N ARG A 30 3.89 9.74 26.71
CA ARG A 30 2.95 8.66 27.04
C ARG A 30 2.25 8.12 25.81
N VAL A 31 1.78 9.00 24.90
CA VAL A 31 1.10 8.60 23.67
C VAL A 31 2.07 7.90 22.72
N LYS A 32 3.28 8.45 22.56
CA LYS A 32 4.35 7.82 21.75
C LYS A 32 4.65 6.41 22.23
N ASN A 33 4.89 6.23 23.53
CA ASN A 33 5.20 4.92 24.10
C ASN A 33 4.05 3.93 23.93
N SER A 34 2.81 4.39 24.07
CA SER A 34 1.62 3.55 23.85
C SER A 34 1.52 3.06 22.39
N VAL A 35 1.76 3.95 21.43
CA VAL A 35 1.73 3.60 20.00
C VAL A 35 2.85 2.61 19.67
N ILE A 36 4.07 2.85 20.13
CA ILE A 36 5.20 1.93 19.91
C ILE A 36 4.92 0.56 20.54
N SER A 37 4.41 0.51 21.77
CA SER A 37 4.08 -0.76 22.44
C SER A 37 3.00 -1.56 21.67
N GLN A 38 2.02 -0.90 21.08
CA GLN A 38 1.03 -1.55 20.22
C GLN A 38 1.66 -2.03 18.89
N ALA A 39 2.55 -1.23 18.30
CA ALA A 39 3.28 -1.62 17.09
C ALA A 39 4.19 -2.83 17.32
N ASP A 40 4.84 -2.94 18.48
CA ASP A 40 5.64 -4.11 18.86
C ASP A 40 4.81 -5.41 18.91
N LEU A 41 3.55 -5.34 19.34
CA LEU A 41 2.64 -6.50 19.32
C LEU A 41 2.33 -6.91 17.87
N PHE A 42 2.05 -5.96 16.98
CA PHE A 42 1.83 -6.26 15.56
C PHE A 42 3.10 -6.73 14.86
N LEU A 43 4.26 -6.13 15.14
CA LEU A 43 5.55 -6.58 14.65
C LEU A 43 5.81 -8.04 15.03
N LYS A 44 5.64 -8.37 16.31
CA LYS A 44 5.80 -9.75 16.82
C LYS A 44 4.87 -10.72 16.10
N THR A 45 3.60 -10.35 15.88
CA THR A 45 2.65 -11.21 15.19
C THR A 45 3.03 -11.36 13.71
N THR A 46 3.35 -10.25 13.03
CA THR A 46 3.77 -10.23 11.62
C THR A 46 4.97 -11.16 11.40
N THR A 47 5.99 -11.07 12.24
CA THR A 47 7.22 -11.90 12.10
C THR A 47 7.02 -13.35 12.46
N SER A 48 5.97 -13.72 13.20
CA SER A 48 5.68 -15.09 13.63
C SER A 48 4.68 -15.83 12.76
N THR A 49 3.93 -15.12 11.88
CA THR A 49 2.94 -15.75 11.00
C THR A 49 3.54 -16.17 9.65
N PRO A 50 3.08 -17.28 9.05
CA PRO A 50 3.66 -17.81 7.81
C PRO A 50 3.60 -16.85 6.60
N TYR A 51 2.61 -15.96 6.57
CA TYR A 51 2.42 -14.99 5.49
C TYR A 51 2.86 -13.57 5.86
N GLY A 52 3.50 -13.40 7.02
CA GLY A 52 3.95 -12.09 7.47
C GLY A 52 2.81 -11.12 7.71
N VAL A 53 1.73 -11.55 8.36
CA VAL A 53 0.53 -10.76 8.61
C VAL A 53 0.29 -10.53 10.11
N ALA A 54 -0.16 -9.34 10.48
CA ALA A 54 -0.31 -8.91 11.88
C ALA A 54 -1.55 -9.48 12.60
N ILE A 55 -2.26 -10.43 11.99
CA ILE A 55 -3.46 -11.06 12.57
C ILE A 55 -3.36 -12.58 12.57
N THR A 56 -3.99 -13.20 13.56
CA THR A 56 -4.14 -14.67 13.68
C THR A 56 -5.59 -15.10 13.68
N LYS A 57 -6.53 -14.13 13.78
CA LYS A 57 -7.97 -14.36 13.74
C LYS A 57 -8.54 -13.60 12.54
N PHE A 58 -9.41 -14.26 11.81
CA PHE A 58 -10.01 -13.73 10.59
C PHE A 58 -11.48 -13.47 10.84
N ASN A 59 -11.78 -12.29 11.30
CA ASN A 59 -13.14 -11.80 11.53
C ASN A 59 -13.63 -11.02 10.30
N TRP A 60 -14.91 -10.70 10.24
CA TRP A 60 -15.46 -9.79 9.24
C TRP A 60 -14.67 -8.47 9.20
N GLY A 61 -14.23 -8.08 8.00
CA GLY A 61 -13.34 -6.92 7.81
C GLY A 61 -11.88 -7.18 8.18
N SER A 62 -11.40 -8.42 8.14
CA SER A 62 -10.01 -8.78 8.48
C SER A 62 -8.97 -7.96 7.72
N ASN A 63 -9.22 -7.62 6.45
CA ASN A 63 -8.33 -6.79 5.66
C ASN A 63 -8.18 -5.36 6.22
N MET A 64 -9.26 -4.79 6.78
CA MET A 64 -9.18 -3.53 7.53
C MET A 64 -8.23 -3.65 8.73
N THR A 65 -8.33 -4.76 9.47
CA THR A 65 -7.46 -4.98 10.64
C THR A 65 -6.00 -5.09 10.22
N VAL A 66 -5.73 -5.77 9.10
CA VAL A 66 -4.37 -5.84 8.51
C VAL A 66 -3.88 -4.47 8.08
N ALA A 67 -4.70 -3.70 7.37
CA ALA A 67 -4.34 -2.37 6.92
C ALA A 67 -4.07 -1.41 8.10
N ASN A 68 -4.92 -1.41 9.12
CA ASN A 68 -4.74 -0.60 10.33
C ASN A 68 -3.51 -1.01 11.16
N ALA A 69 -3.18 -2.29 11.20
CA ALA A 69 -1.92 -2.74 11.79
C ALA A 69 -0.71 -2.17 11.04
N GLY A 70 -0.77 -2.18 9.69
CA GLY A 70 0.23 -1.56 8.85
C GLY A 70 0.37 -0.05 9.09
N VAL A 71 -0.76 0.68 9.23
CA VAL A 71 -0.74 2.11 9.59
C VAL A 71 -0.01 2.34 10.92
N LEU A 72 -0.31 1.55 11.93
CA LEU A 72 0.32 1.70 13.26
C LEU A 72 1.82 1.40 13.21
N LEU A 73 2.22 0.38 12.44
CA LEU A 73 3.62 0.07 12.17
C LEU A 73 4.32 1.22 11.44
N GLY A 74 3.66 1.83 10.43
CA GLY A 74 4.19 3.00 9.72
C GLY A 74 4.38 4.20 10.63
N VAL A 75 3.42 4.51 11.49
CA VAL A 75 3.57 5.57 12.51
C VAL A 75 4.71 5.27 13.47
N ALA A 76 4.92 4.00 13.86
CA ALA A 76 6.06 3.63 14.70
C ALA A 76 7.40 3.80 13.97
N TYR A 77 7.46 3.53 12.66
CA TYR A 77 8.62 3.86 11.82
C TYR A 77 8.90 5.36 11.82
N ASP A 78 7.92 6.21 11.58
CA ASP A 78 8.07 7.67 11.60
C ASP A 78 8.57 8.21 12.95
N LEU A 79 8.18 7.57 14.05
CA LEU A 79 8.55 7.96 15.41
C LEU A 79 9.95 7.49 15.83
N THR A 80 10.47 6.42 15.24
CA THR A 80 11.69 5.72 15.69
C THR A 80 12.79 5.66 14.64
N ASN A 81 12.43 5.80 13.36
CA ASN A 81 13.29 5.54 12.19
C ASN A 81 13.92 4.13 12.20
N ASP A 82 13.24 3.13 12.80
CA ASP A 82 13.67 1.75 12.86
C ASP A 82 12.98 0.95 11.75
N SER A 83 13.75 0.51 10.75
CA SER A 83 13.25 -0.14 9.53
C SER A 83 12.43 -1.40 9.78
N LYS A 84 12.61 -2.09 10.92
CA LYS A 84 11.81 -3.27 11.28
C LYS A 84 10.29 -3.00 11.25
N TYR A 85 9.86 -1.76 11.56
CA TYR A 85 8.45 -1.38 11.51
C TYR A 85 7.98 -1.16 10.07
N LEU A 86 8.82 -0.54 9.23
CA LEU A 86 8.53 -0.39 7.80
C LEU A 86 8.43 -1.74 7.11
N ASP A 87 9.41 -2.63 7.32
CA ASP A 87 9.42 -3.99 6.76
C ASP A 87 8.15 -4.77 7.16
N ALA A 88 7.71 -4.62 8.41
CA ALA A 88 6.48 -5.24 8.88
C ALA A 88 5.22 -4.59 8.27
N ALA A 89 5.20 -3.27 8.07
CA ALA A 89 4.12 -2.56 7.39
C ALA A 89 3.99 -3.03 5.94
N GLU A 90 5.10 -3.11 5.20
CA GLU A 90 5.17 -3.64 3.84
C GLU A 90 4.72 -5.10 3.76
N SER A 91 5.09 -5.93 4.75
CA SER A 91 4.64 -7.32 4.79
C SER A 91 3.12 -7.43 4.90
N ASN A 92 2.48 -6.57 5.71
CA ASN A 92 1.03 -6.50 5.80
C ASN A 92 0.39 -5.97 4.51
N LEU A 93 0.99 -4.98 3.85
CA LEU A 93 0.54 -4.55 2.52
C LEU A 93 0.64 -5.68 1.50
N ASN A 94 1.75 -6.40 1.46
CA ASN A 94 1.96 -7.54 0.56
C ASN A 94 0.91 -8.64 0.76
N TYR A 95 0.47 -8.89 2.02
CA TYR A 95 -0.65 -9.78 2.30
C TYR A 95 -1.94 -9.31 1.59
N LEU A 96 -2.27 -8.01 1.67
CA LEU A 96 -3.44 -7.44 1.00
C LEU A 96 -3.32 -7.50 -0.53
N LEU A 97 -2.12 -7.40 -1.06
CA LEU A 97 -1.82 -7.39 -2.49
C LEU A 97 -1.62 -8.78 -3.12
N GLY A 98 -1.78 -9.87 -2.34
CA GLY A 98 -1.82 -11.24 -2.89
C GLY A 98 -0.87 -12.24 -2.23
N LYS A 99 0.07 -11.82 -1.35
CA LYS A 99 0.91 -12.73 -0.58
C LYS A 99 0.12 -13.32 0.60
N ASN A 100 -0.94 -14.06 0.29
CA ASN A 100 -1.86 -14.64 1.27
C ASN A 100 -2.27 -16.06 0.86
N PRO A 101 -2.92 -16.84 1.75
CA PRO A 101 -3.31 -18.23 1.46
C PRO A 101 -4.26 -18.40 0.27
N ASN A 102 -4.98 -17.35 -0.14
CA ASN A 102 -5.92 -17.37 -1.25
C ASN A 102 -5.25 -17.00 -2.59
N GLY A 103 -4.06 -16.39 -2.59
CA GLY A 103 -3.39 -15.88 -3.79
C GLY A 103 -4.17 -14.75 -4.48
N VAL A 104 -4.99 -14.01 -3.74
CA VAL A 104 -5.88 -12.96 -4.26
C VAL A 104 -5.35 -11.59 -3.82
N CYS A 105 -5.13 -10.68 -4.77
CA CYS A 105 -5.03 -9.27 -4.46
C CYS A 105 -6.43 -8.78 -4.03
N PHE A 106 -6.59 -8.44 -2.76
CA PHE A 106 -7.88 -8.02 -2.22
C PHE A 106 -8.32 -6.61 -2.65
N VAL A 107 -7.54 -5.96 -3.53
CA VAL A 107 -7.87 -4.68 -4.15
C VAL A 107 -8.44 -4.92 -5.54
N THR A 108 -9.67 -4.48 -5.77
CA THR A 108 -10.38 -4.68 -7.04
C THR A 108 -9.61 -4.10 -8.23
N GLY A 109 -9.48 -4.89 -9.30
CA GLY A 109 -8.87 -4.45 -10.56
C GLY A 109 -7.34 -4.36 -10.58
N TYR A 110 -6.66 -4.89 -9.56
CA TYR A 110 -5.20 -4.96 -9.47
C TYR A 110 -4.73 -6.40 -9.21
N GLY A 111 -3.48 -6.69 -9.62
CA GLY A 111 -2.92 -8.04 -9.55
C GLY A 111 -3.47 -8.99 -10.61
N THR A 112 -2.98 -10.23 -10.61
CA THR A 112 -3.41 -11.27 -11.57
C THR A 112 -4.77 -11.89 -11.22
N VAL A 113 -5.09 -11.95 -9.93
CA VAL A 113 -6.37 -12.42 -9.40
C VAL A 113 -6.87 -11.38 -8.40
N SER A 114 -8.03 -10.80 -8.68
CA SER A 114 -8.65 -9.78 -7.82
C SER A 114 -10.17 -9.94 -7.81
N PRO A 115 -10.87 -9.35 -6.80
CA PRO A 115 -12.33 -9.40 -6.72
C PRO A 115 -12.99 -8.80 -7.97
N GLN A 116 -13.88 -9.56 -8.59
CA GLN A 116 -14.68 -9.15 -9.74
C GLN A 116 -16.15 -8.90 -9.36
N ASN A 117 -16.61 -9.52 -8.26
CA ASN A 117 -17.99 -9.50 -7.81
C ASN A 117 -18.10 -8.96 -6.35
N PRO A 118 -17.57 -7.75 -6.04
CA PRO A 118 -17.63 -7.23 -4.68
C PRO A 118 -19.08 -6.97 -4.25
N HIS A 119 -19.36 -7.16 -2.96
CA HIS A 119 -20.63 -6.72 -2.37
C HIS A 119 -20.64 -5.19 -2.26
N HIS A 120 -20.83 -4.54 -3.39
CA HIS A 120 -20.82 -3.09 -3.56
C HIS A 120 -21.89 -2.66 -4.55
N ARG A 121 -22.97 -2.05 -4.07
CA ARG A 121 -24.15 -1.73 -4.88
C ARG A 121 -23.83 -0.98 -6.19
N PRO A 122 -22.98 0.07 -6.22
CA PRO A 122 -22.62 0.71 -7.48
C PRO A 122 -21.94 -0.23 -8.48
N SER A 123 -21.03 -1.10 -8.03
CA SER A 123 -20.39 -2.11 -8.89
C SER A 123 -21.38 -3.13 -9.42
N MET A 124 -22.31 -3.57 -8.57
CA MET A 124 -23.37 -4.53 -8.97
C MET A 124 -24.29 -3.92 -10.04
N VAL A 125 -24.68 -2.66 -9.90
CA VAL A 125 -25.49 -1.94 -10.89
C VAL A 125 -24.73 -1.71 -12.19
N ALA A 126 -23.44 -1.41 -12.11
CA ALA A 126 -22.57 -1.20 -13.28
C ALA A 126 -22.19 -2.52 -13.98
N GLY A 127 -22.46 -3.68 -13.36
CA GLY A 127 -22.07 -5.00 -13.89
C GLY A 127 -20.57 -5.26 -13.93
N GLN A 128 -19.78 -4.44 -13.23
CA GLN A 128 -18.32 -4.59 -13.12
C GLN A 128 -17.81 -3.99 -11.81
N ALA A 129 -16.73 -4.56 -11.26
CA ALA A 129 -16.07 -4.00 -10.09
C ALA A 129 -15.43 -2.64 -10.43
N MET A 130 -15.67 -1.64 -9.60
CA MET A 130 -14.90 -0.40 -9.64
C MET A 130 -13.48 -0.69 -9.15
N LYS A 131 -12.46 -0.14 -9.80
CA LYS A 131 -11.04 -0.42 -9.48
C LYS A 131 -10.59 0.31 -8.19
N GLY A 132 -9.63 -0.29 -7.49
CA GLY A 132 -8.94 0.35 -6.38
C GLY A 132 -9.63 0.23 -5.01
N MET A 133 -10.57 -0.70 -4.85
CA MET A 133 -11.31 -0.87 -3.60
C MET A 133 -10.89 -2.12 -2.85
N LEU A 134 -10.55 -1.97 -1.58
CA LEU A 134 -10.25 -3.08 -0.68
C LEU A 134 -11.55 -3.75 -0.23
N VAL A 135 -11.65 -5.05 -0.46
CA VAL A 135 -12.76 -5.88 0.06
C VAL A 135 -12.49 -6.34 1.49
N GLY A 136 -13.53 -6.80 2.18
CA GLY A 136 -13.50 -7.21 3.59
C GLY A 136 -12.46 -8.27 3.92
N GLY A 137 -12.23 -9.21 3.00
CA GLY A 137 -11.20 -10.24 3.14
C GLY A 137 -11.71 -11.51 3.82
N VAL A 138 -10.75 -12.27 4.33
CA VAL A 138 -11.01 -13.57 4.94
C VAL A 138 -11.89 -13.44 6.19
N ASN A 139 -12.94 -14.27 6.29
CA ASN A 139 -13.84 -14.33 7.44
C ASN A 139 -14.15 -15.77 7.84
N SER A 140 -13.53 -16.23 8.93
CA SER A 140 -13.65 -17.60 9.39
C SER A 140 -15.02 -17.94 9.99
N ALA A 141 -15.80 -16.94 10.42
CA ALA A 141 -17.13 -17.11 10.97
C ALA A 141 -18.22 -17.31 9.89
N LYS A 142 -17.95 -16.85 8.64
CA LYS A 142 -18.84 -17.08 7.49
C LYS A 142 -20.27 -16.61 7.76
N GLU A 143 -20.46 -15.35 8.19
CA GLU A 143 -21.74 -14.84 8.70
C GLU A 143 -22.86 -14.77 7.64
N ASP A 144 -22.52 -14.73 6.34
CA ASP A 144 -23.52 -14.71 5.27
C ASP A 144 -23.80 -16.10 4.67
N SER A 145 -24.89 -16.19 3.90
CA SER A 145 -25.33 -17.44 3.29
C SER A 145 -24.42 -17.94 2.18
N ALA A 146 -23.83 -17.03 1.40
CA ALA A 146 -22.90 -17.39 0.35
C ALA A 146 -21.59 -17.95 0.95
N ALA A 147 -21.01 -17.28 1.94
CA ALA A 147 -19.84 -17.78 2.64
C ALA A 147 -20.09 -19.16 3.29
N LYS A 148 -21.25 -19.36 3.93
CA LYS A 148 -21.64 -20.67 4.50
C LYS A 148 -21.74 -21.76 3.43
N ALA A 149 -22.33 -21.44 2.29
CA ALA A 149 -22.55 -22.43 1.22
C ALA A 149 -21.23 -22.86 0.54
N TYR A 150 -20.38 -21.89 0.21
CA TYR A 150 -19.19 -22.17 -0.60
C TYR A 150 -17.94 -22.47 0.23
N LEU A 151 -17.87 -22.03 1.49
CA LEU A 151 -16.66 -22.12 2.31
C LEU A 151 -16.81 -23.07 3.50
N SER A 152 -17.83 -23.91 3.53
CA SER A 152 -18.18 -24.79 4.67
C SER A 152 -16.99 -25.57 5.22
N ASN A 153 -16.14 -26.11 4.34
CA ASN A 153 -14.97 -26.92 4.67
C ASN A 153 -13.63 -26.18 4.53
N SER A 154 -13.66 -24.87 4.30
CA SER A 154 -12.42 -24.08 4.12
C SER A 154 -11.71 -23.84 5.45
N PRO A 155 -10.36 -24.00 5.51
CA PRO A 155 -9.58 -23.56 6.65
C PRO A 155 -9.75 -22.06 6.94
N ALA A 156 -9.61 -21.65 8.20
CA ALA A 156 -9.88 -20.28 8.65
C ALA A 156 -9.25 -19.21 7.75
N ALA A 157 -7.96 -19.36 7.42
CA ALA A 157 -7.21 -18.40 6.59
C ALA A 157 -7.58 -18.44 5.09
N LYS A 158 -8.44 -19.36 4.66
CA LYS A 158 -8.93 -19.49 3.28
C LYS A 158 -10.42 -19.18 3.13
N CYS A 159 -11.06 -18.68 4.17
CA CYS A 159 -12.49 -18.35 4.16
C CYS A 159 -12.76 -17.01 3.48
N TYR A 160 -12.50 -16.94 2.18
CA TYR A 160 -12.81 -15.82 1.29
C TYR A 160 -13.47 -16.34 0.02
N ILE A 161 -14.50 -15.64 -0.47
CA ILE A 161 -15.15 -15.89 -1.76
C ILE A 161 -15.48 -14.57 -2.46
N ASP A 162 -15.15 -14.49 -3.74
CA ASP A 162 -15.54 -13.39 -4.62
C ASP A 162 -16.98 -13.60 -5.13
N HIS A 163 -17.94 -13.19 -4.32
CA HIS A 163 -19.37 -13.33 -4.62
C HIS A 163 -20.15 -12.11 -4.12
N SER A 164 -21.01 -11.55 -4.96
CA SER A 164 -21.74 -10.31 -4.65
C SER A 164 -22.69 -10.43 -3.44
N GLU A 165 -23.16 -11.62 -3.12
CA GLU A 165 -23.99 -11.87 -1.94
C GLU A 165 -23.17 -12.17 -0.67
N SER A 166 -21.85 -12.30 -0.77
CA SER A 166 -21.00 -12.49 0.40
C SER A 166 -20.57 -11.16 0.99
N TYR A 167 -21.46 -10.54 1.77
CA TYR A 167 -21.12 -9.30 2.47
C TYR A 167 -20.04 -9.51 3.54
N SER A 168 -19.98 -10.66 4.19
CA SER A 168 -19.02 -10.89 5.28
C SER A 168 -17.59 -11.12 4.81
N THR A 169 -17.35 -11.38 3.50
CA THR A 169 -16.00 -11.54 2.94
C THR A 169 -15.68 -10.50 1.86
N ASN A 170 -16.69 -10.01 1.12
CA ASN A 170 -16.50 -9.27 -0.12
C ASN A 170 -17.13 -7.86 -0.10
N GLU A 171 -17.55 -7.35 1.07
CA GLU A 171 -18.07 -6.00 1.25
C GLU A 171 -16.96 -4.96 1.05
N ILE A 172 -17.35 -3.76 0.63
CA ILE A 172 -16.47 -2.59 0.51
C ILE A 172 -17.00 -1.48 1.40
N THR A 173 -16.10 -0.88 2.20
CA THR A 173 -16.41 0.27 3.04
C THR A 173 -15.34 1.37 2.95
N ILE A 174 -15.71 2.63 3.20
CA ILE A 174 -14.80 3.76 3.14
C ILE A 174 -13.68 3.64 4.18
N TYR A 175 -14.01 3.28 5.41
CA TYR A 175 -13.04 3.19 6.51
C TYR A 175 -12.12 1.97 6.44
N TRP A 176 -12.34 1.03 5.50
CA TRP A 176 -11.39 -0.03 5.17
C TRP A 176 -10.36 0.45 4.14
N ASN A 177 -10.78 1.35 3.26
CA ASN A 177 -9.94 1.87 2.18
C ASN A 177 -9.01 2.98 2.65
N SER A 178 -9.38 3.80 3.64
CA SER A 178 -8.52 4.86 4.16
C SER A 178 -7.17 4.37 4.72
N PRO A 179 -7.11 3.31 5.55
CA PRO A 179 -5.82 2.78 5.99
C PRO A 179 -4.99 2.15 4.86
N LEU A 180 -5.63 1.54 3.85
CA LEU A 180 -4.92 1.06 2.67
C LEU A 180 -4.23 2.21 1.94
N THR A 181 -4.91 3.34 1.73
CA THR A 181 -4.34 4.51 1.06
C THR A 181 -3.10 5.03 1.79
N TYR A 182 -3.16 5.16 3.12
CA TYR A 182 -2.00 5.55 3.92
C TYR A 182 -0.85 4.53 3.79
N LEU A 183 -1.17 3.23 3.87
CA LEU A 183 -0.16 2.18 3.81
C LEU A 183 0.53 2.13 2.45
N LEU A 184 -0.20 2.36 1.35
CA LEU A 184 0.37 2.50 0.02
C LEU A 184 1.31 3.71 -0.07
N SER A 185 0.91 4.87 0.47
CA SER A 185 1.76 6.07 0.46
C SER A 185 3.02 5.93 1.30
N LEU A 186 2.97 5.16 2.39
CA LEU A 186 4.13 4.89 3.24
C LEU A 186 5.19 4.04 2.53
N THR A 187 4.73 3.08 1.71
CA THR A 187 5.61 2.15 0.98
C THR A 187 5.94 2.63 -0.42
N GLU A 188 5.27 3.69 -0.87
CA GLU A 188 5.70 4.44 -2.04
C GLU A 188 7.02 5.12 -1.65
N THR A 189 8.14 4.42 -1.87
CA THR A 189 9.43 5.08 -1.86
C THR A 189 9.28 6.24 -2.83
N GLU A 190 9.43 7.49 -2.36
CA GLU A 190 9.86 8.56 -3.26
C GLU A 190 11.09 7.96 -3.95
N LYS A 191 10.91 7.47 -5.18
CA LYS A 191 12.06 7.23 -6.03
C LYS A 191 12.71 8.60 -6.04
N THR A 192 13.80 8.77 -5.31
CA THR A 192 14.64 9.95 -5.42
C THR A 192 14.85 10.08 -6.91
N GLU A 193 14.25 11.12 -7.50
CA GLU A 193 14.31 11.31 -8.96
C GLU A 193 15.79 11.39 -9.30
N ILE A 194 16.34 10.29 -9.76
CA ILE A 194 17.74 10.26 -10.18
C ILE A 194 17.79 11.10 -11.43
N LYS A 195 18.39 12.27 -11.33
CA LYS A 195 18.50 13.17 -12.47
C LYS A 195 19.09 12.42 -13.67
N GLY A 196 18.31 12.31 -14.76
CA GLY A 196 18.71 11.58 -15.96
C GLY A 196 18.35 10.08 -15.99
N ASP A 197 17.61 9.56 -15.00
CA ASP A 197 16.94 8.25 -15.05
C ASP A 197 15.59 8.41 -15.80
N ILE A 198 15.67 8.46 -17.12
CA ILE A 198 14.53 8.81 -17.98
C ILE A 198 13.54 7.66 -18.07
N ASN A 199 14.01 6.40 -18.00
CA ASN A 199 13.16 5.22 -18.02
C ASN A 199 12.52 4.91 -16.67
N SER A 200 12.96 5.61 -15.60
CA SER A 200 12.48 5.46 -14.21
C SER A 200 12.64 4.04 -13.64
N ASP A 201 13.74 3.35 -14.02
CA ASP A 201 14.08 2.03 -13.48
C ASP A 201 14.86 2.08 -12.14
N GLY A 202 15.26 3.28 -11.71
CA GLY A 202 16.01 3.54 -10.48
C GLY A 202 17.53 3.60 -10.69
N GLU A 203 18.00 3.53 -11.93
CA GLU A 203 19.41 3.62 -12.27
C GLU A 203 19.60 4.61 -13.44
N ARG A 204 20.51 5.55 -13.28
CA ARG A 204 20.96 6.36 -14.43
C ARG A 204 22.05 5.60 -15.18
N ASN A 205 21.72 5.09 -16.37
CA ASN A 205 22.62 4.27 -17.16
C ASN A 205 22.48 4.51 -18.68
N THR A 206 23.09 3.66 -19.50
CA THR A 206 23.06 3.82 -20.97
C THR A 206 21.68 3.59 -21.58
N ALA A 207 20.74 2.92 -20.88
CA ALA A 207 19.39 2.75 -21.39
C ALA A 207 18.65 4.09 -21.46
N ASP A 208 18.87 4.99 -20.49
CA ASP A 208 18.31 6.35 -20.50
C ASP A 208 18.85 7.17 -21.67
N LEU A 209 20.14 7.04 -21.93
CA LEU A 209 20.77 7.72 -23.05
C LEU A 209 20.19 7.25 -24.40
N VAL A 210 19.94 5.94 -24.55
CA VAL A 210 19.31 5.37 -25.75
C VAL A 210 17.88 5.86 -25.89
N LEU A 211 17.12 5.90 -24.80
CA LEU A 211 15.74 6.40 -24.79
C LEU A 211 15.67 7.87 -25.20
N LEU A 212 16.55 8.72 -24.63
CA LEU A 212 16.65 10.14 -24.98
C LEU A 212 17.03 10.35 -26.45
N GLN A 213 17.99 9.55 -26.97
CA GLN A 213 18.37 9.60 -28.38
C GLN A 213 17.23 9.19 -29.29
N HIS A 214 16.47 8.14 -28.94
CA HIS A 214 15.33 7.71 -29.73
C HIS A 214 14.24 8.78 -29.80
N TYR A 215 13.95 9.45 -28.67
CA TYR A 215 13.00 10.55 -28.65
C TYR A 215 13.42 11.71 -29.57
N ILE A 216 14.67 12.19 -29.45
CA ILE A 216 15.18 13.30 -30.28
C ILE A 216 15.19 12.94 -31.77
N LEU A 217 15.39 11.66 -32.11
CA LEU A 217 15.34 11.16 -33.47
C LEU A 217 13.91 10.84 -33.97
N GLY A 218 12.87 11.11 -33.16
CA GLY A 218 11.47 10.83 -33.50
C GLY A 218 11.15 9.34 -33.61
N LYS A 219 11.91 8.46 -32.96
CA LYS A 219 11.73 7.00 -32.97
C LYS A 219 10.88 6.46 -31.82
N SER A 220 10.68 7.25 -30.77
CA SER A 220 9.83 6.94 -29.63
C SER A 220 9.25 8.19 -29.02
N ASP A 221 8.09 8.08 -28.37
CA ASP A 221 7.51 9.13 -27.55
C ASP A 221 7.95 8.97 -26.08
N LEU A 222 7.95 10.06 -25.34
CA LEU A 222 8.12 10.08 -23.88
C LEU A 222 6.78 10.39 -23.22
N THR A 223 6.54 9.82 -22.06
CA THR A 223 5.44 10.23 -21.17
C THR A 223 5.71 11.63 -20.61
N GLU A 224 4.69 12.30 -20.08
CA GLU A 224 4.82 13.63 -19.46
C GLU A 224 5.91 13.64 -18.38
N LYS A 225 5.93 12.63 -17.50
CA LYS A 225 6.96 12.48 -16.46
C LYS A 225 8.36 12.26 -17.04
N GLN A 226 8.49 11.45 -18.08
CA GLN A 226 9.78 11.22 -18.75
C GLN A 226 10.30 12.48 -19.43
N THR A 227 9.39 13.31 -19.98
CA THR A 227 9.72 14.59 -20.59
C THR A 227 10.34 15.56 -19.56
N GLU A 228 9.77 15.62 -18.34
CA GLU A 228 10.33 16.45 -17.25
C GLU A 228 11.73 16.01 -16.83
N ILE A 229 12.00 14.69 -16.79
CA ILE A 229 13.30 14.12 -16.42
C ILE A 229 14.33 14.28 -17.55
N ALA A 230 13.87 14.21 -18.80
CA ALA A 230 14.71 14.31 -20.01
C ALA A 230 15.22 15.72 -20.28
N ASP A 231 14.49 16.76 -19.89
CA ASP A 231 14.97 18.16 -19.87
C ASP A 231 15.95 18.38 -18.70
N ILE A 232 17.18 17.90 -18.89
CA ILE A 232 18.17 17.80 -17.83
C ILE A 232 18.71 19.19 -17.44
N ASN A 233 18.78 20.11 -18.42
CA ASN A 233 19.24 21.48 -18.20
C ASN A 233 18.11 22.45 -17.75
N LYS A 234 16.85 21.99 -17.82
CA LYS A 234 15.64 22.76 -17.48
C LYS A 234 15.47 24.04 -18.30
N ASP A 235 15.80 23.95 -19.60
CA ASP A 235 15.59 25.07 -20.53
C ASP A 235 14.24 25.03 -21.28
N GLY A 236 13.43 23.99 -21.03
CA GLY A 236 12.13 23.76 -21.61
C GLY A 236 12.19 23.04 -22.98
N PHE A 237 13.36 22.60 -23.41
CA PHE A 237 13.55 21.90 -24.69
C PHE A 237 14.38 20.64 -24.51
N ILE A 238 13.88 19.51 -24.97
CA ILE A 238 14.66 18.27 -25.00
C ILE A 238 15.43 18.20 -26.33
N ASN A 239 16.77 18.28 -26.25
CA ASN A 239 17.63 18.38 -27.41
C ASN A 239 19.03 17.78 -27.18
N CYS A 240 19.97 18.03 -28.08
CA CYS A 240 21.33 17.49 -27.97
C CYS A 240 22.12 17.97 -26.75
N PHE A 241 21.76 19.08 -26.15
CA PHE A 241 22.43 19.55 -24.92
C PHE A 241 22.11 18.63 -23.76
N ASP A 242 20.90 18.09 -23.65
CA ASP A 242 20.53 17.11 -22.63
C ASP A 242 21.31 15.81 -22.80
N ILE A 243 21.49 15.34 -24.04
CA ILE A 243 22.35 14.18 -24.35
C ILE A 243 23.80 14.43 -23.85
N ILE A 244 24.33 15.62 -24.08
CA ILE A 244 25.70 15.95 -23.65
C ILE A 244 25.81 15.93 -22.15
N ILE A 245 24.84 16.49 -21.45
CA ILE A 245 24.81 16.53 -19.98
C ILE A 245 24.68 15.10 -19.43
N LEU A 246 23.74 14.30 -19.97
CA LEU A 246 23.55 12.92 -19.54
C LEU A 246 24.82 12.08 -19.73
N LYS A 247 25.49 12.20 -20.90
CA LYS A 247 26.79 11.54 -21.14
C LYS A 247 27.85 11.94 -20.11
N ARG A 248 27.95 13.22 -19.75
CA ARG A 248 28.88 13.69 -18.72
C ARG A 248 28.55 13.10 -17.34
N MET A 249 27.26 13.01 -17.02
CA MET A 249 26.82 12.42 -15.76
C MET A 249 27.11 10.91 -15.69
N LEU A 250 27.09 10.19 -16.81
CA LEU A 250 27.43 8.77 -16.91
C LEU A 250 28.95 8.52 -16.82
N LEU A 251 29.76 9.45 -17.30
CA LEU A 251 31.23 9.33 -17.25
C LEU A 251 31.83 9.70 -15.90
N ASN A 252 31.09 10.41 -15.04
CA ASN A 252 31.53 10.88 -13.72
C ASN A 252 30.90 10.10 -12.57
N GLN A 253 30.45 8.88 -12.83
CA GLN A 253 29.95 7.94 -11.81
C GLN A 253 31.09 7.18 -11.14
#